data_1e3136d74cfa31fa423f4a004113a38e
#
_entry.id   1e3136d74cfa31fa423f4a004113a38e
#
_cell.length_a   1.000
_cell.length_b   1.000
_cell.length_c   1.000
_cell.angle_alpha   90.00
_cell.angle_beta   90.00
_cell.angle_gamma   90.00
#
_symmetry.space_group_name_H-M   'P 1'
#
loop_
_entity.id
_entity.type
_entity.pdbx_description
1 polymer ?
#
loop_
_entity_poly.entity_id
_entity_poly.type
_entity_poly.pdbx_seq_one_letter_code
_entity_poly.pdbx_strand_id
1 'polypeptide(L)'
;MEAAQDATSQSRDHDGAAATAVRRYVIIVGERADGGTALWIDDPARLLRVYSLLQATLRQLEGATLPPEGMPVVQQQLEVIRRETERAVSPALAAEFRRILPSHDAAPSAGALRIECAVLASWVESLVVQMLANLAAAHERSQQVSARPQPALTRT
;
A
#
# COMPACT_ATOMS: atom_id res chain seq x y z
N MET A 1 -61.44 36.03 9.91
CA MET A 1 -60.40 37.05 10.23
C MET A 1 -59.22 36.25 10.76
N GLU A 2 -58.34 36.18 10.12
CA GLU A 2 -57.22 36.72 9.35
C GLU A 2 -56.11 35.73 9.51
N ALA A 3 -55.73 35.07 8.48
CA ALA A 3 -54.80 35.47 7.45
C ALA A 3 -53.35 35.58 7.92
N ALA A 4 -52.60 34.95 7.11
CA ALA A 4 -51.29 35.34 6.70
C ALA A 4 -50.11 34.76 7.45
N GLN A 5 -49.40 33.95 6.67
CA GLN A 5 -48.02 34.22 6.30
C GLN A 5 -47.03 33.87 7.40
N ASP A 6 -46.21 32.87 7.22
CA ASP A 6 -45.02 33.18 6.46
C ASP A 6 -44.34 31.93 5.90
N ALA A 7 -44.18 31.99 4.64
CA ALA A 7 -43.27 31.20 3.91
C ALA A 7 -41.83 31.67 4.22
N THR A 8 -40.88 30.81 3.99
CA THR A 8 -39.50 31.16 3.69
C THR A 8 -38.55 31.12 4.88
N SER A 9 -38.02 29.96 5.12
CA SER A 9 -36.58 29.85 5.38
C SER A 9 -36.08 28.48 4.95
N GLN A 10 -36.15 28.22 3.67
CA GLN A 10 -35.19 27.34 3.01
C GLN A 10 -33.87 28.07 2.98
N SER A 11 -33.13 28.07 4.05
CA SER A 11 -31.69 28.30 4.09
C SER A 11 -31.02 26.97 3.75
N ARG A 12 -30.67 26.84 2.57
CA ARG A 12 -29.32 26.74 1.98
C ARG A 12 -28.24 26.35 3.00
N ASP A 13 -28.24 25.13 3.44
CA ASP A 13 -27.04 24.44 3.88
C ASP A 13 -26.57 23.48 2.80
N HIS A 14 -26.26 24.09 1.64
CA HIS A 14 -25.36 23.53 0.65
C HIS A 14 -23.94 23.93 1.05
N ASP A 15 -23.56 23.66 2.26
CA ASP A 15 -22.14 23.63 2.57
C ASP A 15 -21.60 22.30 2.06
N GLY A 16 -21.01 22.46 0.91
CA GLY A 16 -20.22 21.51 0.22
C GLY A 16 -19.12 20.96 1.10
N ALA A 17 -19.41 19.87 1.77
CA ALA A 17 -18.40 18.86 2.03
C ALA A 17 -18.02 18.27 0.66
N ALA A 18 -17.29 19.05 -0.11
CA ALA A 18 -16.40 18.52 -1.11
C ALA A 18 -15.37 17.69 -0.30
N ALA A 19 -15.82 16.51 0.13
CA ALA A 19 -14.91 15.47 0.57
C ALA A 19 -13.90 15.34 -0.56
N THR A 20 -12.72 15.88 -0.34
CA THR A 20 -11.57 15.70 -1.20
C THR A 20 -11.39 14.19 -1.24
N ALA A 21 -11.99 13.55 -2.23
CA ALA A 21 -11.82 12.15 -2.49
C ALA A 21 -10.33 12.00 -2.79
N VAL A 22 -9.57 11.64 -1.78
CA VAL A 22 -8.18 11.25 -1.93
C VAL A 22 -8.23 10.13 -2.96
N ARG A 23 -7.84 10.45 -4.19
CA ARG A 23 -7.71 9.45 -5.25
C ARG A 23 -6.68 8.45 -4.75
N ARG A 24 -7.14 7.35 -4.21
CA ARG A 24 -6.28 6.22 -3.88
C ARG A 24 -5.81 5.66 -5.22
N TYR A 25 -4.56 5.87 -5.52
CA TYR A 25 -3.92 5.23 -6.65
C TYR A 25 -3.70 3.77 -6.28
N VAL A 26 -4.62 2.93 -6.71
CA VAL A 26 -4.51 1.49 -6.58
C VAL A 26 -3.61 0.98 -7.71
N ILE A 27 -2.56 0.25 -7.36
CA ILE A 27 -1.64 -0.34 -8.32
C ILE A 27 -1.90 -1.84 -8.37
N ILE A 28 -2.45 -2.32 -9.48
CA ILE A 28 -2.67 -3.75 -9.72
C ILE A 28 -1.31 -4.42 -9.93
N VAL A 29 -1.00 -5.43 -9.15
CA VAL A 29 0.26 -6.17 -9.22
C VAL A 29 0.10 -7.59 -9.76
N GLY A 30 -1.13 -8.07 -9.92
CA GLY A 30 -1.40 -9.39 -10.48
C GLY A 30 -2.85 -9.82 -10.35
N GLU A 31 -3.11 -11.02 -10.83
CA GLU A 31 -4.37 -11.73 -10.64
C GLU A 31 -4.07 -13.08 -9.98
N ARG A 32 -5.00 -13.57 -9.18
CA ARG A 32 -4.85 -14.91 -8.60
C ARG A 32 -4.92 -15.95 -9.69
N ALA A 33 -4.15 -17.03 -9.52
CA ALA A 33 -4.10 -18.16 -10.45
C ALA A 33 -5.47 -18.86 -10.64
N ASP A 34 -6.40 -18.65 -9.70
CA ASP A 34 -7.78 -19.15 -9.76
C ASP A 34 -8.74 -18.23 -10.56
N GLY A 35 -8.22 -17.14 -11.15
CA GLY A 35 -8.99 -16.20 -11.96
C GLY A 35 -9.97 -15.31 -11.18
N GLY A 36 -9.91 -15.31 -9.83
CA GLY A 36 -10.99 -14.77 -9.03
C GLY A 36 -10.82 -13.35 -8.50
N THR A 37 -9.61 -12.89 -8.20
CA THR A 37 -9.46 -11.59 -7.52
C THR A 37 -8.16 -10.91 -7.91
N ALA A 38 -8.25 -9.69 -8.43
CA ALA A 38 -7.09 -8.86 -8.69
C ALA A 38 -6.30 -8.60 -7.39
N LEU A 39 -4.99 -8.63 -7.49
CA LEU A 39 -4.07 -8.30 -6.41
C LEU A 39 -3.58 -6.88 -6.62
N TRP A 40 -3.71 -6.01 -5.62
CA TRP A 40 -3.32 -4.60 -5.75
C TRP A 40 -2.69 -4.05 -4.47
N ILE A 41 -1.99 -2.93 -4.64
CA ILE A 41 -1.43 -2.13 -3.56
C ILE A 41 -2.40 -0.97 -3.30
N ASP A 42 -2.92 -0.88 -2.08
CA ASP A 42 -3.87 0.16 -1.66
C ASP A 42 -3.18 1.48 -1.31
N ASP A 43 -2.01 1.40 -0.68
CA ASP A 43 -1.25 2.56 -0.21
C ASP A 43 0.23 2.42 -0.60
N PRO A 44 0.60 2.82 -1.82
CA PRO A 44 1.99 2.76 -2.30
C PRO A 44 2.98 3.51 -1.42
N ALA A 45 2.58 4.66 -0.87
CA ALA A 45 3.47 5.46 -0.01
C ALA A 45 3.74 4.75 1.32
N ARG A 46 2.73 4.09 1.88
CA ARG A 46 2.89 3.25 3.08
C ARG A 46 3.80 2.07 2.81
N LEU A 47 3.62 1.39 1.67
CA LEU A 47 4.46 0.26 1.29
C LEU A 47 5.93 0.67 1.16
N LEU A 48 6.24 1.82 0.58
CA LEU A 48 7.59 2.35 0.49
C LEU A 48 8.20 2.67 1.86
N ARG A 49 7.41 3.22 2.78
CA ARG A 49 7.87 3.44 4.17
C ARG A 49 8.17 2.14 4.88
N VAL A 50 7.31 1.14 4.71
CA VAL A 50 7.52 -0.22 5.25
C VAL A 50 8.80 -0.82 4.68
N TYR A 51 9.00 -0.73 3.38
CA TYR A 51 10.22 -1.22 2.73
C TYR A 51 11.48 -0.56 3.29
N SER A 52 11.49 0.76 3.43
CA SER A 52 12.63 1.49 4.00
C SER A 52 12.91 1.08 5.45
N LEU A 53 11.87 0.86 6.24
CA LEU A 53 12.01 0.42 7.63
C LEU A 53 12.54 -1.01 7.72
N LEU A 54 12.06 -1.92 6.87
CA LEU A 54 12.57 -3.29 6.77
C LEU A 54 14.04 -3.33 6.41
N GLN A 55 14.46 -2.54 5.42
CA GLN A 55 15.86 -2.45 5.01
C GLN A 55 16.76 -1.91 6.13
N ALA A 56 16.28 -0.95 6.91
CA ALA A 56 17.01 -0.44 8.07
C ALA A 56 17.13 -1.49 9.18
N THR A 57 16.02 -2.18 9.48
CA THR A 57 15.98 -3.24 10.50
C THR A 57 16.90 -4.42 10.12
N LEU A 58 16.87 -4.83 8.85
CA LEU A 58 17.71 -5.92 8.34
C LEU A 58 19.19 -5.58 8.49
N ARG A 59 19.61 -4.38 8.07
CA ARG A 59 21.00 -3.92 8.25
C ARG A 59 21.42 -3.89 9.72
N GLN A 60 20.52 -3.45 10.60
CA GLN A 60 20.78 -3.46 12.04
C GLN A 60 21.00 -4.88 12.58
N LEU A 61 20.21 -5.85 12.11
CA LEU A 61 20.31 -7.25 12.51
C LEU A 61 21.54 -7.97 11.93
N GLU A 62 22.02 -7.55 10.76
CA GLU A 62 23.22 -8.12 10.12
C GLU A 62 24.50 -7.62 10.77
N GLY A 63 24.55 -6.37 11.21
CA GLY A 63 25.75 -5.70 11.71
C GLY A 63 26.07 -5.92 13.19
N ALA A 64 25.16 -6.48 13.99
CA ALA A 64 25.33 -6.58 15.44
C ALA A 64 24.96 -7.95 16.00
N THR A 65 25.65 -8.36 17.06
CA THR A 65 25.15 -9.41 17.95
C THR A 65 23.96 -8.81 18.71
N LEU A 66 22.74 -9.28 18.41
CA LEU A 66 21.55 -8.80 19.10
C LEU A 66 21.53 -9.30 20.54
N PRO A 67 21.65 -8.41 21.53
CA PRO A 67 21.61 -8.82 22.92
C PRO A 67 20.20 -9.29 23.30
N PRO A 68 20.05 -10.18 24.29
CA PRO A 68 18.75 -10.74 24.69
C PRO A 68 17.69 -9.66 24.99
N GLU A 69 18.07 -8.56 25.61
CA GLU A 69 17.21 -7.42 25.93
C GLU A 69 16.75 -6.63 24.70
N GLY A 70 17.46 -6.72 23.59
CA GLY A 70 17.09 -6.09 22.32
C GLY A 70 16.06 -6.90 21.52
N MET A 71 15.95 -8.21 21.78
CA MET A 71 15.04 -9.09 21.01
C MET A 71 13.56 -8.67 21.10
N PRO A 72 13.00 -8.32 22.27
CA PRO A 72 11.61 -7.87 22.36
C PRO A 72 11.35 -6.60 21.56
N VAL A 73 12.30 -5.68 21.50
CA VAL A 73 12.19 -4.43 20.73
C VAL A 73 12.10 -4.73 19.25
N VAL A 74 12.98 -5.57 18.72
CA VAL A 74 12.95 -5.99 17.31
C VAL A 74 11.67 -6.76 16.99
N GLN A 75 11.23 -7.65 17.87
CA GLN A 75 9.98 -8.38 17.70
C GLN A 75 8.78 -7.44 17.61
N GLN A 76 8.69 -6.45 18.50
CA GLN A 76 7.64 -5.44 18.46
C GLN A 76 7.70 -4.60 17.18
N GLN A 77 8.89 -4.25 16.72
CA GLN A 77 9.08 -3.53 15.46
C GLN A 77 8.61 -4.34 14.25
N LEU A 78 8.95 -5.63 14.18
CA LEU A 78 8.47 -6.52 13.12
C LEU A 78 6.96 -6.67 13.15
N GLU A 79 6.34 -6.72 14.32
CA GLU A 79 4.89 -6.76 14.45
C GLU A 79 4.21 -5.48 13.93
N VAL A 80 4.79 -4.31 14.17
CA VAL A 80 4.32 -3.04 13.59
C VAL A 80 4.45 -3.08 12.06
N ILE A 81 5.60 -3.53 11.56
CA ILE A 81 5.87 -3.68 10.13
C ILE A 81 4.83 -4.59 9.47
N ARG A 82 4.52 -5.74 10.07
CA ARG A 82 3.48 -6.67 9.57
C ARG A 82 2.14 -5.97 9.42
N ARG A 83 1.67 -5.29 10.46
CA ARG A 83 0.38 -4.57 10.43
C ARG A 83 0.35 -3.47 9.37
N GLU A 84 1.43 -2.70 9.25
CA GLU A 84 1.51 -1.65 8.25
C GLU A 84 1.58 -2.22 6.82
N THR A 85 2.22 -3.37 6.63
CA THR A 85 2.21 -4.10 5.36
C THR A 85 0.80 -4.54 4.99
N GLU A 86 0.08 -5.17 5.91
CA GLU A 86 -1.30 -5.61 5.67
C GLU A 86 -2.25 -4.45 5.33
N ARG A 87 -2.02 -3.27 5.90
CA ARG A 87 -2.80 -2.06 5.62
C ARG A 87 -2.45 -1.40 4.29
N ALA A 88 -1.29 -1.74 3.72
CA ALA A 88 -0.83 -1.18 2.46
C ALA A 88 -1.30 -1.94 1.23
N VAL A 89 -1.84 -3.14 1.41
CA VAL A 89 -2.16 -4.07 0.32
C VAL A 89 -3.62 -4.53 0.37
N SER A 90 -4.11 -5.09 -0.74
CA SER A 90 -5.44 -5.67 -0.81
C SER A 90 -5.63 -6.83 0.18
N PRO A 91 -6.87 -7.13 0.60
CA PRO A 91 -7.16 -8.25 1.50
C PRO A 91 -6.62 -9.59 0.98
N ALA A 92 -6.63 -9.80 -0.33
CA ALA A 92 -6.11 -11.01 -0.94
C ALA A 92 -4.58 -11.11 -0.80
N LEU A 93 -3.84 -10.02 -1.05
CA LEU A 93 -2.40 -9.95 -0.79
C LEU A 93 -2.07 -10.08 0.69
N ALA A 94 -2.86 -9.48 1.58
CA ALA A 94 -2.68 -9.65 3.03
C ALA A 94 -2.87 -11.11 3.47
N ALA A 95 -3.79 -11.84 2.85
CA ALA A 95 -3.98 -13.27 3.12
C ALA A 95 -2.77 -14.09 2.65
N GLU A 96 -2.22 -13.82 1.47
CA GLU A 96 -0.98 -14.44 0.98
C GLU A 96 0.20 -14.12 1.91
N PHE A 97 0.32 -12.86 2.30
CA PHE A 97 1.35 -12.41 3.22
C PHE A 97 1.35 -13.21 4.54
N ARG A 98 0.19 -13.42 5.17
CA ARG A 98 0.09 -14.20 6.41
C ARG A 98 0.50 -15.66 6.23
N ARG A 99 0.36 -16.24 5.04
CA ARG A 99 0.76 -17.63 4.77
C ARG A 99 2.25 -17.84 4.73
N ILE A 100 3.02 -16.81 4.33
CA ILE A 100 4.48 -16.90 4.25
C ILE A 100 5.17 -16.61 5.58
N LEU A 101 4.45 -16.01 6.53
CA LEU A 101 5.01 -15.66 7.83
C LEU A 101 5.19 -16.91 8.69
N PRO A 102 6.36 -17.06 9.34
CA PRO A 102 6.57 -18.13 10.30
C PRO A 102 5.63 -17.94 11.50
N SER A 103 5.01 -19.02 11.94
CA SER A 103 4.30 -19.06 13.21
C SER A 103 5.31 -19.16 14.36
N HIS A 104 5.22 -18.26 15.33
CA HIS A 104 6.07 -18.30 16.51
C HIS A 104 5.25 -18.81 17.70
N ASP A 105 5.38 -20.11 17.99
CA ASP A 105 4.77 -20.72 19.17
C ASP A 105 5.62 -20.54 20.44
N ALA A 106 6.86 -20.05 20.30
CA ALA A 106 7.81 -19.79 21.38
C ALA A 106 8.50 -18.44 21.19
N ALA A 107 9.17 -17.95 22.23
CA ALA A 107 9.98 -16.75 22.15
C ALA A 107 11.03 -16.89 21.04
N PRO A 108 11.04 -16.01 20.03
CA PRO A 108 11.91 -16.16 18.88
C PRO A 108 13.38 -15.96 19.26
N SER A 109 14.28 -16.75 18.67
CA SER A 109 15.72 -16.52 18.75
C SER A 109 16.14 -15.35 17.84
N ALA A 110 17.33 -14.79 18.08
CA ALA A 110 17.88 -13.76 17.19
C ALA A 110 17.99 -14.24 15.74
N GLY A 111 18.33 -15.53 15.52
CA GLY A 111 18.34 -16.14 14.20
C GLY A 111 16.95 -16.20 13.56
N ALA A 112 15.91 -16.55 14.33
CA ALA A 112 14.54 -16.56 13.84
C ALA A 112 14.05 -15.16 13.45
N LEU A 113 14.36 -14.13 14.24
CA LEU A 113 14.03 -12.74 13.91
C LEU A 113 14.72 -12.24 12.63
N ARG A 114 16.00 -12.65 12.41
CA ARG A 114 16.71 -12.33 11.16
C ARG A 114 16.05 -12.98 9.95
N ILE A 115 15.71 -14.26 10.04
CA ILE A 115 15.03 -14.99 8.96
C ILE A 115 13.69 -14.35 8.66
N GLU A 116 12.90 -14.05 9.69
CA GLU A 116 11.62 -13.37 9.52
C GLU A 116 11.78 -12.03 8.84
N CYS A 117 12.70 -11.18 9.31
CA CYS A 117 12.94 -9.87 8.70
C CYS A 117 13.37 -10.00 7.23
N ALA A 118 14.22 -10.98 6.90
CA ALA A 118 14.65 -11.24 5.53
C ALA A 118 13.49 -11.70 4.62
N VAL A 119 12.61 -12.58 5.12
CA VAL A 119 11.42 -13.03 4.39
C VAL A 119 10.48 -11.85 4.13
N LEU A 120 10.20 -11.04 5.15
CA LEU A 120 9.38 -9.83 5.02
C LEU A 120 9.98 -8.85 4.00
N ALA A 121 11.28 -8.58 4.11
CA ALA A 121 11.98 -7.67 3.22
C ALA A 121 11.92 -8.14 1.76
N SER A 122 12.18 -9.40 1.50
CA SER A 122 12.12 -9.99 0.15
C SER A 122 10.71 -9.91 -0.45
N TRP A 123 9.69 -10.21 0.34
CA TRP A 123 8.31 -10.14 -0.13
C TRP A 123 7.88 -8.70 -0.45
N VAL A 124 8.14 -7.76 0.45
CA VAL A 124 7.82 -6.33 0.24
C VAL A 124 8.62 -5.78 -0.94
N GLU A 125 9.89 -6.14 -1.08
CA GLU A 125 10.72 -5.73 -2.21
C GLU A 125 10.14 -6.19 -3.55
N SER A 126 9.65 -7.43 -3.64
CA SER A 126 9.01 -7.93 -4.86
C SER A 126 7.78 -7.11 -5.25
N LEU A 127 6.97 -6.67 -4.28
CA LEU A 127 5.84 -5.78 -4.52
C LEU A 127 6.28 -4.38 -4.96
N VAL A 128 7.33 -3.83 -4.36
CA VAL A 128 7.88 -2.52 -4.73
C VAL A 128 8.42 -2.55 -6.15
N VAL A 129 9.16 -3.60 -6.53
CA VAL A 129 9.68 -3.78 -7.89
C VAL A 129 8.53 -3.86 -8.89
N GLN A 130 7.51 -4.66 -8.61
CA GLN A 130 6.33 -4.79 -9.48
C GLN A 130 5.56 -3.46 -9.60
N MET A 131 5.42 -2.73 -8.50
CA MET A 131 4.80 -1.42 -8.47
C MET A 131 5.55 -0.43 -9.38
N LEU A 132 6.87 -0.36 -9.27
CA LEU A 132 7.70 0.53 -10.08
C LEU A 132 7.65 0.16 -11.56
N ALA A 133 7.66 -1.13 -11.90
CA ALA A 133 7.51 -1.60 -13.26
C ALA A 133 6.16 -1.17 -13.88
N ASN A 134 5.07 -1.31 -13.12
CA ASN A 134 3.74 -0.90 -13.57
C ASN A 134 3.61 0.62 -13.75
N LEU A 135 4.25 1.40 -12.88
CA LEU A 135 4.29 2.86 -13.00
C LEU A 135 5.09 3.30 -14.23
N ALA A 136 6.23 2.68 -14.49
CA ALA A 136 7.04 2.95 -15.69
C ALA A 136 6.25 2.65 -16.96
N ALA A 137 5.62 1.48 -17.06
CA ALA A 137 4.79 1.10 -18.19
C ALA A 137 3.57 2.03 -18.39
N ALA A 138 2.98 2.55 -17.32
CA ALA A 138 1.91 3.53 -17.39
C ALA A 138 2.40 4.88 -17.92
N HIS A 139 3.58 5.30 -17.49
CA HIS A 139 4.21 6.53 -17.95
C HIS A 139 4.53 6.50 -19.45
N GLU A 140 5.14 5.41 -19.94
CA GLU A 140 5.44 5.21 -21.36
C GLU A 140 4.16 5.25 -22.22
N ARG A 141 3.09 4.59 -21.78
CA ARG A 141 1.79 4.64 -22.50
C ARG A 141 1.24 6.05 -22.59
N SER A 142 1.35 6.84 -21.52
CA SER A 142 0.91 8.24 -21.49
C SER A 142 1.67 9.09 -22.47
N GLN A 143 2.98 8.89 -22.58
CA GLN A 143 3.83 9.62 -23.55
C GLN A 143 3.47 9.25 -25.00
N GLN A 144 3.23 7.98 -25.30
CA GLN A 144 2.83 7.53 -26.64
C GLN A 144 1.49 8.10 -27.07
N VAL A 145 0.51 8.23 -26.15
CA VAL A 145 -0.79 8.85 -26.43
C VAL A 145 -0.61 10.35 -26.74
N SER A 146 0.24 11.04 -25.99
CA SER A 146 0.52 12.47 -26.18
C SER A 146 1.30 12.77 -27.45
N ALA A 147 2.12 11.83 -27.92
CA ALA A 147 2.90 11.95 -29.15
C ALA A 147 2.13 11.64 -30.43
N ARG A 148 0.89 11.15 -30.34
CA ARG A 148 0.07 10.83 -31.51
C ARG A 148 -0.41 12.12 -32.16
N PRO A 149 -0.04 12.42 -33.44
CA PRO A 149 -0.47 13.62 -34.11
C PRO A 149 -1.99 13.64 -34.20
N GLN A 150 -2.61 14.76 -33.79
CA GLN A 150 -4.04 14.97 -33.98
C GLN A 150 -4.32 14.94 -35.48
N PRO A 151 -5.31 14.17 -35.96
CA PRO A 151 -5.70 14.21 -37.34
C PRO A 151 -6.13 15.64 -37.65
N ALA A 152 -5.49 16.27 -38.66
CA ALA A 152 -5.86 17.58 -39.14
C ALA A 152 -7.32 17.55 -39.53
N LEU A 153 -8.15 18.32 -38.80
CA LEU A 153 -9.54 18.57 -39.22
C LEU A 153 -9.50 19.33 -40.55
N THR A 154 -9.59 18.59 -41.63
CA THR A 154 -9.80 19.18 -42.95
C THR A 154 -11.16 19.84 -42.92
N ARG A 155 -11.15 21.19 -42.79
CA ARG A 155 -12.32 22.02 -43.07
C ARG A 155 -12.56 21.98 -44.58
N THR A 156 -13.66 21.38 -44.98
CA THR A 156 -14.27 21.57 -46.29
C THR A 156 -15.21 22.75 -46.27
#